data_fb28ad18d4b18487135470530addcf1a
#
_entry.id   fb28ad18d4b18487135470530addcf1a
#
_cell.length_a   1.000
_cell.length_b   1.000
_cell.length_c   1.000
_cell.angle_alpha   90.00
_cell.angle_beta   90.00
_cell.angle_gamma   90.00
#
_symmetry.space_group_name_H-M   'P 1'
#
loop_
_entity.id
_entity.type
_entity.pdbx_description
1 polymer ?
#
loop_
_entity_poly.entity_id
_entity_poly.type
_entity_poly.pdbx_seq_one_letter_code
_entity_poly.pdbx_strand_id
1 'polypeptide(L)'
;NTAGILDAYHPLLETDEALWDRIFAVNVKSMYRLTQLLLPEMLQRTSGTIINMASIAGYVAGGGGVAYTSAKHAIIGFTKQLALDYASQGICVKGIAPGAIQTPMNTADFAGDGKMAEWVANETPVKRWAKPEEVAELTLFLATPQASYIQGAIVPIDGGWLLK
;
A
#
# COMPACT_ATOMS: atom_id res chain seq x y z
N ASN A 1 4.98 -7.24 2.50
CA ASN A 1 3.90 -6.90 3.44
C ASN A 1 2.67 -6.42 2.64
N THR A 2 1.69 -7.32 2.40
CA THR A 2 0.52 -7.03 1.55
C THR A 2 -0.82 -7.13 2.29
N ALA A 3 -0.84 -7.66 3.52
CA ALA A 3 -2.07 -7.78 4.29
C ALA A 3 -2.72 -6.40 4.51
N GLY A 4 -4.02 -6.31 4.27
CA GLY A 4 -4.77 -5.07 4.44
C GLY A 4 -6.27 -5.28 4.34
N ILE A 5 -7.01 -4.41 5.00
CA ILE A 5 -8.48 -4.34 4.94
C ILE A 5 -8.91 -2.89 4.72
N LEU A 6 -10.09 -2.72 4.14
CA LEU A 6 -10.72 -1.43 3.90
C LEU A 6 -11.73 -1.12 5.04
N ASP A 7 -11.95 0.15 5.32
CA ASP A 7 -12.88 0.64 6.36
C ASP A 7 -14.27 1.00 5.80
N ALA A 8 -14.62 0.47 4.64
CA ALA A 8 -15.88 0.74 3.94
C ALA A 8 -16.17 2.24 3.73
N TYR A 9 -15.13 3.07 3.61
CA TYR A 9 -15.20 4.53 3.40
C TYR A 9 -15.89 5.30 4.54
N HIS A 10 -15.89 4.75 5.76
CA HIS A 10 -16.56 5.40 6.89
C HIS A 10 -15.90 6.76 7.21
N PRO A 11 -16.71 7.84 7.30
CA PRO A 11 -16.26 9.13 7.79
C PRO A 11 -15.99 9.06 9.30
N LEU A 12 -15.36 10.11 9.87
CA LEU A 12 -14.92 10.11 11.27
C LEU A 12 -16.04 9.77 12.28
N LEU A 13 -17.23 10.36 12.11
CA LEU A 13 -18.33 10.15 13.06
C LEU A 13 -18.98 8.76 12.97
N GLU A 14 -18.69 7.99 11.92
CA GLU A 14 -19.15 6.62 11.72
C GLU A 14 -18.01 5.60 11.96
N THR A 15 -16.81 6.07 12.28
CA THR A 15 -15.65 5.24 12.61
C THR A 15 -15.52 5.15 14.11
N ASP A 16 -16.00 4.05 14.69
CA ASP A 16 -15.80 3.78 16.12
C ASP A 16 -14.36 3.35 16.42
N GLU A 17 -13.99 3.32 17.69
CA GLU A 17 -12.65 2.95 18.14
C GLU A 17 -12.29 1.50 17.72
N ALA A 18 -13.26 0.58 17.74
CA ALA A 18 -13.03 -0.81 17.35
C ALA A 18 -12.67 -0.95 15.87
N LEU A 19 -13.35 -0.22 14.98
CA LEU A 19 -13.01 -0.18 13.55
C LEU A 19 -11.64 0.46 13.33
N TRP A 20 -11.38 1.62 13.98
CA TRP A 20 -10.09 2.28 13.93
C TRP A 20 -8.95 1.34 14.32
N ASP A 21 -9.04 0.72 15.48
CA ASP A 21 -8.03 -0.20 16.01
C ASP A 21 -7.83 -1.41 15.11
N ARG A 22 -8.91 -1.98 14.57
CA ARG A 22 -8.85 -3.11 13.64
C ARG A 22 -8.10 -2.74 12.35
N ILE A 23 -8.39 -1.57 11.77
CA ILE A 23 -7.69 -1.08 10.57
C ILE A 23 -6.19 -0.92 10.86
N PHE A 24 -5.81 -0.28 11.96
CA PHE A 24 -4.41 -0.11 12.32
C PHE A 24 -3.74 -1.42 12.71
N ALA A 25 -4.44 -2.32 13.39
CA ALA A 25 -3.92 -3.64 13.75
C ALA A 25 -3.56 -4.47 12.51
N VAL A 26 -4.43 -4.49 11.50
CA VAL A 26 -4.22 -5.26 10.27
C VAL A 26 -3.28 -4.53 9.31
N ASN A 27 -3.50 -3.26 9.01
CA ASN A 27 -2.77 -2.58 7.93
C ASN A 27 -1.39 -2.08 8.35
N VAL A 28 -1.16 -1.77 9.63
CA VAL A 28 0.08 -1.16 10.11
C VAL A 28 0.82 -2.07 11.10
N LYS A 29 0.14 -2.49 12.18
CA LYS A 29 0.78 -3.23 13.27
C LYS A 29 1.26 -4.61 12.85
N SER A 30 0.53 -5.30 11.96
CA SER A 30 0.95 -6.60 11.42
C SER A 30 2.27 -6.48 10.67
N MET A 31 2.40 -5.47 9.81
CA MET A 31 3.61 -5.17 9.05
C MET A 31 4.78 -4.84 9.98
N TYR A 32 4.57 -3.97 10.98
CA TYR A 32 5.57 -3.66 12.00
C TYR A 32 6.06 -4.93 12.70
N ARG A 33 5.15 -5.78 13.20
CA ARG A 33 5.50 -7.01 13.92
C ARG A 33 6.29 -7.99 13.06
N LEU A 34 5.84 -8.21 11.83
CA LEU A 34 6.53 -9.11 10.91
C LEU A 34 7.94 -8.58 10.58
N THR A 35 8.05 -7.29 10.31
CA THR A 35 9.34 -6.65 10.03
C THR A 35 10.27 -6.76 11.25
N GLN A 36 9.79 -6.46 12.46
CA GLN A 36 10.56 -6.56 13.70
C GLN A 36 11.09 -7.98 13.93
N LEU A 37 10.29 -9.00 13.58
CA LEU A 37 10.67 -10.41 13.75
C LEU A 37 11.77 -10.85 12.75
N LEU A 38 11.68 -10.39 11.49
CA LEU A 38 12.56 -10.86 10.41
C LEU A 38 13.82 -10.01 10.23
N LEU A 39 13.78 -8.75 10.63
CA LEU A 39 14.87 -7.79 10.41
C LEU A 39 16.20 -8.23 11.05
N PRO A 40 16.26 -8.79 12.27
CA PRO A 40 17.54 -9.24 12.87
C PRO A 40 18.28 -10.25 12.01
N GLU A 41 17.58 -11.22 11.42
CA GLU A 41 18.18 -12.20 10.52
C GLU A 41 18.69 -11.55 9.21
N MET A 42 17.93 -10.61 8.65
CA MET A 42 18.34 -9.84 7.48
C MET A 42 19.62 -9.03 7.76
N LEU A 43 19.72 -8.42 8.94
CA LEU A 43 20.91 -7.67 9.37
C LEU A 43 22.12 -8.56 9.56
N GLN A 44 21.98 -9.76 10.13
CA GLN A 44 23.07 -10.73 10.30
C GLN A 44 23.71 -11.12 8.96
N ARG A 45 22.91 -11.30 7.92
CA ARG A 45 23.40 -11.62 6.57
C ARG A 45 23.69 -10.38 5.70
N THR A 46 23.54 -9.17 6.27
CA THR A 46 23.71 -7.88 5.55
C THR A 46 22.97 -7.82 4.21
N SER A 47 21.81 -8.47 4.14
CA SER A 47 21.00 -8.58 2.92
C SER A 47 19.53 -8.81 3.24
N GLY A 48 18.67 -7.96 2.71
CA GLY A 48 17.23 -8.09 2.83
C GLY A 48 16.49 -7.08 1.96
N THR A 49 15.32 -7.49 1.44
CA THR A 49 14.43 -6.58 0.73
C THR A 49 13.05 -6.63 1.40
N ILE A 50 12.53 -5.46 1.73
CA ILE A 50 11.22 -5.27 2.33
C ILE A 50 10.39 -4.39 1.39
N ILE A 51 9.23 -4.90 0.96
CA ILE A 51 8.29 -4.17 0.11
C ILE A 51 6.97 -4.05 0.85
N ASN A 52 6.55 -2.82 1.11
CA ASN A 52 5.33 -2.51 1.84
C ASN A 52 4.23 -2.03 0.89
N MET A 53 3.04 -2.63 1.00
CA MET A 53 1.89 -2.26 0.21
C MET A 53 1.16 -1.08 0.85
N ALA A 54 1.46 0.13 0.36
CA ALA A 54 0.73 1.34 0.71
C ALA A 54 -0.59 1.45 -0.10
N SER A 55 -0.88 2.60 -0.65
CA SER A 55 -1.98 2.94 -1.55
C SER A 55 -1.80 4.37 -2.02
N ILE A 56 -2.46 4.79 -3.09
CA ILE A 56 -2.67 6.21 -3.39
C ILE A 56 -3.36 6.95 -2.23
N ALA A 57 -4.18 6.25 -1.43
CA ALA A 57 -4.75 6.77 -0.19
C ALA A 57 -3.71 7.13 0.89
N GLY A 58 -2.44 6.79 0.69
CA GLY A 58 -1.32 7.27 1.50
C GLY A 58 -0.75 8.62 1.02
N TYR A 59 -1.23 9.15 -0.10
CA TYR A 59 -0.85 10.45 -0.66
C TYR A 59 -2.00 11.45 -0.69
N VAL A 60 -3.20 10.96 -1.01
CA VAL A 60 -4.41 11.77 -1.17
C VAL A 60 -5.58 11.15 -0.44
N ALA A 61 -6.60 11.94 -0.17
CA ALA A 61 -7.87 11.45 0.36
C ALA A 61 -8.74 10.82 -0.76
N GLY A 62 -9.82 10.14 -0.37
CA GLY A 62 -10.83 9.60 -1.29
C GLY A 62 -10.64 8.13 -1.70
N GLY A 63 -9.51 7.51 -1.38
CA GLY A 63 -9.26 6.09 -1.65
C GLY A 63 -9.70 5.14 -0.51
N GLY A 64 -10.37 5.65 0.50
CA GLY A 64 -10.90 4.95 1.68
C GLY A 64 -11.46 5.93 2.68
N GLY A 65 -11.96 5.44 3.81
CA GLY A 65 -12.39 6.27 4.94
C GLY A 65 -11.22 6.79 5.77
N VAL A 66 -11.55 7.42 6.90
CA VAL A 66 -10.54 8.12 7.73
C VAL A 66 -9.50 7.16 8.33
N ALA A 67 -9.90 5.98 8.79
CA ALA A 67 -8.98 5.02 9.38
C ALA A 67 -8.03 4.41 8.35
N TYR A 68 -8.56 4.01 7.18
CA TYR A 68 -7.77 3.45 6.09
C TYR A 68 -6.77 4.46 5.54
N THR A 69 -7.23 5.67 5.22
CA THR A 69 -6.37 6.75 4.71
C THR A 69 -5.24 7.06 5.70
N SER A 70 -5.55 7.19 6.99
CA SER A 70 -4.54 7.40 8.03
C SER A 70 -3.53 6.25 8.11
N ALA A 71 -4.01 5.00 8.07
CA ALA A 71 -3.14 3.82 8.08
C ALA A 71 -2.21 3.78 6.86
N LYS A 72 -2.70 4.12 5.67
CA LYS A 72 -1.88 4.12 4.44
C LYS A 72 -0.84 5.24 4.43
N HIS A 73 -1.11 6.40 5.03
CA HIS A 73 -0.09 7.41 5.30
C HIS A 73 0.97 6.91 6.30
N ALA A 74 0.55 6.21 7.35
CA ALA A 74 1.48 5.62 8.34
C ALA A 74 2.43 4.60 7.68
N ILE A 75 1.96 3.78 6.73
CA ILE A 75 2.80 2.84 5.98
C ILE A 75 3.89 3.57 5.18
N ILE A 76 3.57 4.71 4.57
CA ILE A 76 4.55 5.53 3.83
C ILE A 76 5.64 6.04 4.79
N GLY A 77 5.25 6.60 5.93
CA GLY A 77 6.19 7.06 6.95
C GLY A 77 7.09 5.94 7.46
N PHE A 78 6.49 4.80 7.83
CA PHE A 78 7.22 3.61 8.28
C PHE A 78 8.23 3.12 7.24
N THR A 79 7.84 3.04 5.96
CA THR A 79 8.71 2.60 4.87
C THR A 79 9.93 3.51 4.71
N LYS A 80 9.72 4.83 4.72
CA LYS A 80 10.79 5.82 4.59
C LYS A 80 11.77 5.78 5.76
N GLN A 81 11.24 5.72 6.98
CA GLN A 81 12.08 5.68 8.18
C GLN A 81 12.90 4.39 8.24
N LEU A 82 12.27 3.24 8.00
CA LEU A 82 12.96 1.96 8.00
C LEU A 82 14.07 1.91 6.93
N ALA A 83 13.83 2.49 5.75
CA ALA A 83 14.83 2.61 4.70
C ALA A 83 16.03 3.44 5.17
N LEU A 84 15.79 4.59 5.80
CA LEU A 84 16.85 5.45 6.31
C LEU A 84 17.69 4.75 7.39
N ASP A 85 17.04 4.05 8.31
CA ASP A 85 17.70 3.43 9.46
C ASP A 85 18.63 2.26 9.06
N TYR A 86 18.28 1.52 8.00
CA TYR A 86 18.93 0.24 7.70
C TYR A 86 19.56 0.14 6.30
N ALA A 87 19.50 1.18 5.48
CA ALA A 87 20.10 1.16 4.14
C ALA A 87 21.61 0.85 4.17
N SER A 88 22.36 1.48 5.09
CA SER A 88 23.79 1.28 5.24
C SER A 88 24.17 -0.12 5.73
N GLN A 89 23.21 -0.90 6.20
CA GLN A 89 23.36 -2.26 6.71
C GLN A 89 22.89 -3.32 5.71
N GLY A 90 22.73 -2.94 4.43
CA GLY A 90 22.37 -3.87 3.34
C GLY A 90 20.87 -4.18 3.24
N ILE A 91 20.01 -3.43 3.93
CA ILE A 91 18.56 -3.64 3.86
C ILE A 91 17.95 -2.66 2.87
N CYS A 92 17.24 -3.19 1.88
CA CYS A 92 16.53 -2.41 0.87
C CYS A 92 15.04 -2.36 1.21
N VAL A 93 14.51 -1.16 1.47
CA VAL A 93 13.10 -0.96 1.83
C VAL A 93 12.41 -0.06 0.83
N LYS A 94 11.25 -0.49 0.35
CA LYS A 94 10.45 0.21 -0.67
C LYS A 94 8.98 0.06 -0.38
N GLY A 95 8.18 0.91 -0.99
CA GLY A 95 6.72 0.78 -0.99
C GLY A 95 6.16 0.77 -2.40
N ILE A 96 4.95 0.25 -2.52
CA ILE A 96 4.11 0.36 -3.70
C ILE A 96 2.82 1.07 -3.28
N ALA A 97 2.35 2.00 -4.09
CA ALA A 97 1.09 2.71 -3.89
C ALA A 97 0.13 2.40 -5.04
N PRO A 98 -0.65 1.31 -4.95
CA PRO A 98 -1.66 1.00 -5.96
C PRO A 98 -2.81 2.00 -5.96
N GLY A 99 -3.35 2.25 -7.16
CA GLY A 99 -4.63 2.90 -7.36
C GLY A 99 -5.78 1.90 -7.43
N ALA A 100 -6.63 2.01 -8.44
CA ALA A 100 -7.76 1.12 -8.68
C ALA A 100 -7.28 -0.23 -9.24
N ILE A 101 -7.22 -1.25 -8.39
CA ILE A 101 -6.82 -2.61 -8.76
C ILE A 101 -8.02 -3.54 -8.57
N GLN A 102 -8.35 -4.34 -9.58
CA GLN A 102 -9.48 -5.28 -9.53
C GLN A 102 -9.15 -6.48 -8.62
N THR A 103 -9.60 -6.44 -7.37
CA THR A 103 -9.35 -7.44 -6.35
C THR A 103 -10.62 -7.77 -5.57
N PRO A 104 -10.65 -8.84 -4.76
CA PRO A 104 -11.78 -9.10 -3.85
C PRO A 104 -12.11 -7.95 -2.90
N MET A 105 -11.14 -7.09 -2.56
CA MET A 105 -11.35 -5.91 -1.72
C MET A 105 -12.32 -4.91 -2.35
N ASN A 106 -12.37 -4.84 -3.69
CA ASN A 106 -13.16 -3.90 -4.46
C ASN A 106 -14.44 -4.52 -5.04
N THR A 107 -14.86 -5.71 -4.57
CA THR A 107 -16.06 -6.40 -5.09
C THR A 107 -17.31 -5.51 -5.02
N ALA A 108 -17.41 -4.67 -3.98
CA ALA A 108 -18.53 -3.74 -3.82
C ALA A 108 -18.63 -2.72 -4.95
N ASP A 109 -17.51 -2.29 -5.52
CA ASP A 109 -17.50 -1.29 -6.62
C ASP A 109 -18.05 -1.88 -7.93
N PHE A 110 -17.98 -3.20 -8.08
CA PHE A 110 -18.49 -3.94 -9.25
C PHE A 110 -19.90 -4.51 -9.02
N ALA A 111 -20.48 -4.32 -7.84
CA ALA A 111 -21.81 -4.83 -7.51
C ALA A 111 -22.93 -4.02 -8.16
N GLY A 112 -24.12 -4.62 -8.27
CA GLY A 112 -25.29 -3.97 -8.85
C GLY A 112 -25.13 -3.68 -10.35
N ASP A 113 -25.28 -2.42 -10.74
CA ASP A 113 -25.16 -1.98 -12.14
C ASP A 113 -23.73 -1.63 -12.57
N GLY A 114 -22.74 -1.80 -11.69
CA GLY A 114 -21.32 -1.54 -11.97
C GLY A 114 -20.95 -0.08 -12.16
N LYS A 115 -21.86 0.86 -11.91
CA LYS A 115 -21.61 2.30 -12.15
C LYS A 115 -20.44 2.85 -11.34
N MET A 116 -20.21 2.36 -10.13
CA MET A 116 -19.06 2.80 -9.34
C MET A 116 -17.75 2.37 -9.98
N ALA A 117 -17.65 1.11 -10.42
CA ALA A 117 -16.46 0.64 -11.13
C ALA A 117 -16.24 1.40 -12.46
N GLU A 118 -17.31 1.70 -13.19
CA GLU A 118 -17.25 2.52 -14.41
C GLU A 118 -16.78 3.95 -14.11
N TRP A 119 -17.32 4.56 -13.06
CA TRP A 119 -16.92 5.90 -12.62
C TRP A 119 -15.43 5.95 -12.25
N VAL A 120 -14.94 4.99 -11.44
CA VAL A 120 -13.52 4.90 -11.07
C VAL A 120 -12.64 4.72 -12.30
N ALA A 121 -13.04 3.86 -13.25
CA ALA A 121 -12.31 3.68 -14.51
C ALA A 121 -12.25 5.00 -15.31
N ASN A 122 -13.38 5.70 -15.42
CA ASN A 122 -13.48 6.98 -16.16
C ASN A 122 -12.69 8.11 -15.50
N GLU A 123 -12.58 8.11 -14.17
CA GLU A 123 -11.76 9.06 -13.42
C GLU A 123 -10.27 8.74 -13.49
N THR A 124 -9.88 7.48 -13.72
CA THR A 124 -8.49 7.09 -13.91
C THR A 124 -8.00 7.52 -15.29
N PRO A 125 -6.87 8.23 -15.43
CA PRO A 125 -6.38 8.70 -16.74
C PRO A 125 -6.25 7.61 -17.80
N VAL A 126 -5.81 6.40 -17.44
CA VAL A 126 -5.72 5.25 -18.36
C VAL A 126 -7.07 4.57 -18.65
N LYS A 127 -8.19 5.08 -18.09
CA LYS A 127 -9.57 4.66 -18.36
C LYS A 127 -9.87 3.19 -18.08
N ARG A 128 -9.21 2.60 -17.11
CA ARG A 128 -9.44 1.22 -16.69
C ARG A 128 -8.97 0.96 -15.26
N TRP A 129 -9.44 -0.12 -14.68
CA TRP A 129 -8.83 -0.76 -13.53
C TRP A 129 -7.57 -1.53 -13.95
N ALA A 130 -6.58 -1.61 -13.08
CA ALA A 130 -5.45 -2.50 -13.28
C ALA A 130 -5.79 -3.91 -12.78
N LYS A 131 -5.04 -4.89 -13.30
CA LYS A 131 -5.09 -6.28 -12.81
C LYS A 131 -4.08 -6.47 -11.68
N PRO A 132 -4.32 -7.43 -10.75
CA PRO A 132 -3.35 -7.77 -9.70
C PRO A 132 -1.96 -8.13 -10.23
N GLU A 133 -1.89 -8.75 -11.41
CA GLU A 133 -0.64 -9.15 -12.05
C GLU A 133 0.26 -7.94 -12.36
N GLU A 134 -0.31 -6.78 -12.70
CA GLU A 134 0.46 -5.57 -12.97
C GLU A 134 1.18 -5.08 -11.69
N VAL A 135 0.55 -5.22 -10.52
CA VAL A 135 1.18 -4.92 -9.22
C VAL A 135 2.22 -5.98 -8.86
N ALA A 136 1.97 -7.25 -9.19
CA ALA A 136 2.90 -8.34 -8.93
C ALA A 136 4.20 -8.19 -9.75
N GLU A 137 4.11 -7.80 -11.02
CA GLU A 137 5.28 -7.53 -11.88
C GLU A 137 6.14 -6.39 -11.32
N LEU A 138 5.52 -5.29 -10.88
CA LEU A 138 6.25 -4.21 -10.20
C LEU A 138 6.90 -4.71 -8.91
N THR A 139 6.19 -5.51 -8.12
CA THR A 139 6.72 -6.10 -6.88
C THR A 139 7.94 -6.98 -7.17
N LEU A 140 7.85 -7.81 -8.20
CA LEU A 140 8.96 -8.66 -8.64
C LEU A 140 10.18 -7.81 -9.04
N PHE A 141 10.00 -6.78 -9.87
CA PHE A 141 11.09 -5.88 -10.24
C PHE A 141 11.74 -5.22 -9.01
N LEU A 142 10.92 -4.68 -8.11
CA LEU A 142 11.42 -4.01 -6.90
C LEU A 142 12.16 -4.97 -5.94
N ALA A 143 11.92 -6.28 -6.03
CA ALA A 143 12.62 -7.30 -5.26
C ALA A 143 13.97 -7.71 -5.86
N THR A 144 14.27 -7.33 -7.11
CA THR A 144 15.49 -7.72 -7.80
C THR A 144 16.70 -6.83 -7.45
N PRO A 145 17.93 -7.29 -7.68
CA PRO A 145 19.15 -6.48 -7.55
C PRO A 145 19.17 -5.21 -8.43
N GLN A 146 18.48 -5.22 -9.57
CA GLN A 146 18.36 -4.07 -10.48
C GLN A 146 17.67 -2.86 -9.83
N ALA A 147 16.82 -3.12 -8.83
CA ALA A 147 16.15 -2.08 -8.04
C ALA A 147 16.89 -1.73 -6.74
N SER A 148 18.13 -2.15 -6.55
CA SER A 148 18.88 -1.97 -5.28
C SER A 148 19.12 -0.51 -4.91
N TYR A 149 19.19 0.40 -5.88
CA TYR A 149 19.37 1.84 -5.63
C TYR A 149 18.05 2.59 -5.38
N ILE A 150 16.89 1.91 -5.56
CA ILE A 150 15.58 2.44 -5.22
C ILE A 150 15.36 2.21 -3.71
N GLN A 151 15.67 3.22 -2.89
CA GLN A 151 15.61 3.12 -1.43
C GLN A 151 14.63 4.13 -0.85
N GLY A 152 13.72 3.67 0.02
CA GLY A 152 12.70 4.49 0.65
C GLY A 152 11.60 5.02 -0.29
N ALA A 153 11.70 4.72 -1.57
CA ALA A 153 10.71 5.15 -2.56
C ALA A 153 9.38 4.42 -2.37
N ILE A 154 8.30 5.18 -2.55
CA ILE A 154 6.94 4.64 -2.66
C ILE A 154 6.52 4.82 -4.13
N VAL A 155 6.45 3.73 -4.86
CA VAL A 155 6.21 3.75 -6.31
C VAL A 155 4.70 3.67 -6.57
N PRO A 156 4.07 4.71 -7.14
CA PRO A 156 2.68 4.63 -7.56
C PRO A 156 2.51 3.66 -8.74
N ILE A 157 1.42 2.89 -8.70
CA ILE A 157 0.90 2.11 -9.82
C ILE A 157 -0.61 2.34 -9.87
N ASP A 158 -1.00 3.47 -10.43
CA ASP A 158 -2.30 4.09 -10.22
C ASP A 158 -2.99 4.54 -11.52
N GLY A 159 -2.43 4.22 -12.66
CA GLY A 159 -2.96 4.65 -13.96
C GLY A 159 -2.99 6.17 -14.15
N GLY A 160 -2.16 6.90 -13.40
CA GLY A 160 -2.05 8.36 -13.45
C GLY A 160 -3.02 9.08 -12.50
N TRP A 161 -3.64 8.41 -11.56
CA TRP A 161 -4.60 9.02 -10.61
C TRP A 161 -3.99 10.22 -9.87
N LEU A 162 -2.76 10.12 -9.43
CA LEU A 162 -2.07 11.18 -8.68
C LEU A 162 -1.58 12.36 -9.54
N LEU A 163 -1.84 12.36 -10.84
CA LEU A 163 -1.48 13.47 -11.73
C LEU A 163 -2.53 14.59 -11.78
N LYS A 164 -3.68 14.41 -11.12
CA LYS A 164 -4.80 15.36 -11.12
C LYS A 164 -5.14 15.86 -9.71
#